data_c24e574c0588114be7c485342cba2198
#
_entry.id   c24e574c0588114be7c485342cba2198
#
_cell.length_a   1.000
_cell.length_b   1.000
_cell.length_c   1.000
_cell.angle_alpha   90.00
_cell.angle_beta   90.00
_cell.angle_gamma   90.00
#
_symmetry.space_group_name_H-M   'P 1'
#
loop_
_entity.id
_entity.type
_entity.pdbx_description
1 polymer ?
#
loop_
_entity_poly.entity_id
_entity_poly.type
_entity_poly.pdbx_seq_one_letter_code
_entity_poly.pdbx_strand_id
1 'polypeptide(L)'
;MAKLEGKVALITGAAVGLGEGISTAYAKYGAKLIMVDLSPAVEDTAERLRKEYGAEIITVVANVADRAQMDAAAAKGVEKFGEINVACCNAGVCRLAPFEEMTDEMRDFHIDVNIKGVWNTCKAVVPYMLKQGLSLIHISEPTRPY
;
A
#
# COMPACT_ATOMS: atom_id res chain seq x y z
N MET A 1 6.43 22.07 10.69
CA MET A 1 6.67 20.78 11.34
C MET A 1 6.06 19.68 10.49
N ALA A 2 6.86 18.75 10.00
CA ALA A 2 6.36 17.65 9.19
C ALA A 2 5.60 16.67 10.11
N LYS A 3 4.29 16.49 9.87
CA LYS A 3 3.39 15.72 10.74
C LYS A 3 3.72 14.22 10.80
N LEU A 4 4.47 13.69 9.82
CA LEU A 4 4.82 12.28 9.69
C LEU A 4 6.34 12.04 9.71
N GLU A 5 7.10 13.02 10.17
CA GLU A 5 8.56 12.90 10.26
C GLU A 5 8.97 11.68 11.10
N GLY A 6 9.88 10.88 10.57
CA GLY A 6 10.33 9.64 11.18
C GLY A 6 9.35 8.46 11.10
N LYS A 7 8.15 8.63 10.54
CA LYS A 7 7.21 7.52 10.36
C LYS A 7 7.48 6.76 9.07
N VAL A 8 7.35 5.45 9.13
CA VAL A 8 7.46 4.56 7.97
C VAL A 8 6.08 4.08 7.57
N ALA A 9 5.69 4.32 6.32
CA ALA A 9 4.39 3.94 5.80
C ALA A 9 4.53 2.95 4.63
N LEU A 10 3.82 1.82 4.71
CA LEU A 10 3.64 0.89 3.60
C LEU A 10 2.32 1.24 2.90
N ILE A 11 2.38 1.48 1.60
CA ILE A 11 1.22 1.88 0.79
C ILE A 11 1.10 0.92 -0.39
N THR A 12 -0.04 0.25 -0.53
CA THR A 12 -0.31 -0.64 -1.66
C THR A 12 -1.11 0.08 -2.75
N GLY A 13 -0.93 -0.32 -4.01
CA GLY A 13 -1.51 0.38 -5.16
C GLY A 13 -0.94 1.78 -5.34
N ALA A 14 0.37 1.92 -5.11
CA ALA A 14 1.04 3.21 -4.95
C ALA A 14 1.53 3.84 -6.26
N ALA A 15 1.42 3.14 -7.41
CA ALA A 15 1.95 3.62 -8.67
C ALA A 15 1.18 4.80 -9.26
N VAL A 16 -0.15 4.78 -9.15
CA VAL A 16 -1.03 5.77 -9.78
C VAL A 16 -2.26 6.09 -8.93
N GLY A 17 -2.99 7.14 -9.31
CA GLY A 17 -4.30 7.47 -8.75
C GLY A 17 -4.29 7.81 -7.27
N LEU A 18 -5.18 7.19 -6.48
CA LEU A 18 -5.32 7.48 -5.05
C LEU A 18 -4.06 7.09 -4.27
N GLY A 19 -3.45 5.94 -4.57
CA GLY A 19 -2.23 5.48 -3.91
C GLY A 19 -1.04 6.40 -4.16
N GLU A 20 -0.90 6.91 -5.38
CA GLU A 20 0.08 7.96 -5.70
C GLU A 20 -0.20 9.25 -4.91
N GLY A 21 -1.47 9.68 -4.86
CA GLY A 21 -1.88 10.86 -4.09
C GLY A 21 -1.58 10.72 -2.59
N ILE A 22 -1.86 9.56 -2.01
CA ILE A 22 -1.53 9.24 -0.60
C ILE A 22 -0.02 9.26 -0.40
N SER A 23 0.75 8.60 -1.29
CA SER A 23 2.22 8.57 -1.23
C SER A 23 2.80 9.97 -1.32
N THR A 24 2.26 10.81 -2.20
CA THR A 24 2.65 12.23 -2.34
C THR A 24 2.42 13.00 -1.05
N ALA A 25 1.24 12.87 -0.45
CA ALA A 25 0.92 13.54 0.81
C ALA A 25 1.87 13.07 1.94
N TYR A 26 2.13 11.78 2.04
CA TYR A 26 3.01 11.23 3.07
C TYR A 26 4.46 11.67 2.89
N ALA A 27 4.98 11.67 1.64
CA ALA A 27 6.29 12.21 1.31
C ALA A 27 6.41 13.68 1.70
N LYS A 28 5.43 14.49 1.32
CA LYS A 28 5.37 15.92 1.67
C LYS A 28 5.39 16.19 3.18
N TYR A 29 4.80 15.29 3.98
CA TYR A 29 4.78 15.38 5.45
C TYR A 29 5.94 14.65 6.14
N GLY A 30 6.97 14.22 5.39
CA GLY A 30 8.22 13.72 5.94
C GLY A 30 8.24 12.23 6.29
N ALA A 31 7.27 11.45 5.81
CA ALA A 31 7.30 9.99 6.00
C ALA A 31 8.33 9.32 5.10
N LYS A 32 8.89 8.20 5.57
CA LYS A 32 9.60 7.22 4.76
C LYS A 32 8.58 6.26 4.15
N LEU A 33 8.76 5.86 2.89
CA LEU A 33 7.73 5.11 2.17
C LEU A 33 8.22 3.75 1.69
N ILE A 34 7.36 2.75 1.86
CA ILE A 34 7.42 1.44 1.22
C ILE A 34 6.27 1.42 0.22
N MET A 35 6.55 1.75 -1.04
CA MET A 35 5.54 1.82 -2.09
C MET A 35 5.43 0.48 -2.80
N VAL A 36 4.26 -0.15 -2.72
CA VAL A 36 3.99 -1.48 -3.28
C VAL A 36 2.94 -1.34 -4.39
N ASP A 37 3.22 -1.91 -5.54
CA ASP A 37 2.27 -1.97 -6.65
C ASP A 37 2.52 -3.22 -7.51
N LEU A 38 1.51 -3.68 -8.24
CA LEU A 38 1.67 -4.71 -9.25
C LEU A 38 2.43 -4.18 -10.49
N SER A 39 2.31 -2.88 -10.75
CA SER A 39 2.94 -2.20 -11.87
C SER A 39 4.34 -1.73 -11.52
N PRO A 40 5.35 -1.98 -12.39
CA PRO A 40 6.69 -1.43 -12.24
C PRO A 40 6.74 0.11 -12.32
N ALA A 41 5.70 0.77 -12.82
CA ALA A 41 5.57 2.23 -12.84
C ALA A 41 5.62 2.87 -11.43
N VAL A 42 5.51 2.07 -10.37
CA VAL A 42 5.70 2.53 -8.99
C VAL A 42 7.07 3.17 -8.78
N GLU A 43 8.10 2.75 -9.52
CA GLU A 43 9.44 3.33 -9.45
C GLU A 43 9.48 4.75 -10.03
N ASP A 44 8.81 4.99 -11.15
CA ASP A 44 8.75 6.33 -11.76
C ASP A 44 8.10 7.33 -10.79
N THR A 45 7.02 6.91 -10.15
CA THR A 45 6.34 7.71 -9.11
C THR A 45 7.27 7.96 -7.92
N ALA A 46 7.96 6.93 -7.45
CA ALA A 46 8.90 7.06 -6.33
C ALA A 46 10.07 8.00 -6.67
N GLU A 47 10.64 7.93 -7.88
CA GLU A 47 11.70 8.84 -8.32
C GLU A 47 11.24 10.30 -8.32
N ARG A 48 10.02 10.55 -8.81
CA ARG A 48 9.43 11.89 -8.77
C ARG A 48 9.33 12.39 -7.33
N LEU A 49 8.81 11.58 -6.41
CA LEU A 49 8.64 11.96 -5.00
C LEU A 49 9.98 12.17 -4.29
N ARG A 50 11.01 11.36 -4.59
CA ARG A 50 12.37 11.57 -4.08
C ARG A 50 12.94 12.91 -4.52
N LYS A 51 12.75 13.29 -5.80
CA LYS A 51 13.22 14.57 -6.35
C LYS A 51 12.47 15.77 -5.78
N GLU A 52 11.15 15.65 -5.63
CA GLU A 52 10.29 16.77 -5.24
C GLU A 52 10.35 17.05 -3.73
N TYR A 53 10.38 15.99 -2.91
CA TYR A 53 10.27 16.12 -1.44
C TYR A 53 11.52 15.66 -0.67
N GLY A 54 12.53 15.09 -1.35
CA GLY A 54 13.69 14.49 -0.67
C GLY A 54 13.32 13.26 0.17
N ALA A 55 12.19 12.61 -0.11
CA ALA A 55 11.67 11.51 0.69
C ALA A 55 12.51 10.23 0.53
N GLU A 56 12.72 9.51 1.64
CA GLU A 56 13.31 8.17 1.62
C GLU A 56 12.24 7.15 1.18
N ILE A 57 12.41 6.55 0.03
CA ILE A 57 11.41 5.64 -0.56
C ILE A 57 12.07 4.37 -1.08
N ILE A 58 11.49 3.22 -0.77
CA ILE A 58 11.74 1.97 -1.50
C ILE A 58 10.48 1.55 -2.24
N THR A 59 10.65 0.87 -3.35
CA THR A 59 9.58 0.30 -4.15
C THR A 59 9.64 -1.22 -4.15
N VAL A 60 8.50 -1.85 -4.21
CA VAL A 60 8.37 -3.30 -4.36
C VAL A 60 7.29 -3.60 -5.38
N VAL A 61 7.65 -4.25 -6.47
CA VAL A 61 6.66 -4.80 -7.40
C VAL A 61 6.12 -6.10 -6.82
N ALA A 62 4.85 -6.10 -6.43
CA ALA A 62 4.22 -7.24 -5.79
C ALA A 62 2.70 -7.27 -6.02
N ASN A 63 2.14 -8.48 -6.06
CA ASN A 63 0.70 -8.71 -6.09
C ASN A 63 0.17 -8.85 -4.67
N VAL A 64 -0.74 -7.96 -4.25
CA VAL A 64 -1.37 -8.03 -2.92
C VAL A 64 -2.15 -9.33 -2.69
N ALA A 65 -2.66 -9.97 -3.76
CA ALA A 65 -3.33 -11.26 -3.67
C ALA A 65 -2.37 -12.41 -3.31
N ASP A 66 -1.07 -12.23 -3.47
CA ASP A 66 -0.03 -13.20 -3.13
C ASP A 66 0.57 -12.89 -1.74
N ARG A 67 0.28 -13.77 -0.79
CA ARG A 67 0.74 -13.62 0.59
C ARG A 67 2.27 -13.58 0.72
N ALA A 68 2.98 -14.44 0.01
CA ALA A 68 4.43 -14.52 0.12
C ALA A 68 5.11 -13.25 -0.42
N GLN A 69 4.58 -12.66 -1.49
CA GLN A 69 5.06 -11.39 -2.01
C GLN A 69 4.83 -10.23 -1.03
N MET A 70 3.69 -10.22 -0.33
CA MET A 70 3.43 -9.20 0.69
C MET A 70 4.30 -9.35 1.93
N ASP A 71 4.56 -10.59 2.37
CA ASP A 71 5.51 -10.87 3.46
C ASP A 71 6.92 -10.38 3.10
N ALA A 72 7.37 -10.65 1.86
CA ALA A 72 8.66 -10.17 1.36
C ALA A 72 8.73 -8.64 1.26
N ALA A 73 7.64 -7.99 0.83
CA ALA A 73 7.57 -6.54 0.75
C ALA A 73 7.69 -5.88 2.14
N ALA A 74 6.97 -6.40 3.12
CA ALA A 74 7.05 -5.91 4.50
C ALA A 74 8.46 -6.14 5.10
N ALA A 75 9.04 -7.33 4.90
CA ALA A 75 10.38 -7.65 5.38
C ALA A 75 11.44 -6.70 4.78
N LYS A 76 11.36 -6.43 3.47
CA LYS A 76 12.26 -5.48 2.77
C LYS A 76 12.15 -4.07 3.33
N GLY A 77 10.93 -3.64 3.67
CA GLY A 77 10.68 -2.36 4.31
C GLY A 77 11.32 -2.26 5.69
N VAL A 78 11.15 -3.30 6.51
CA VAL A 78 11.74 -3.36 7.85
C VAL A 78 13.26 -3.46 7.79
N GLU A 79 13.82 -4.23 6.86
CA GLU A 79 15.27 -4.29 6.62
C GLU A 79 15.84 -2.89 6.33
N LYS A 80 15.15 -2.09 5.51
CA LYS A 80 15.61 -0.75 5.12
C LYS A 80 15.42 0.30 6.20
N PHE A 81 14.25 0.31 6.86
CA PHE A 81 13.84 1.41 7.73
C PHE A 81 13.73 1.03 9.22
N GLY A 82 13.83 -0.25 9.54
CA GLY A 82 13.76 -0.76 10.91
C GLY A 82 12.36 -1.00 11.45
N GLU A 83 11.35 -0.35 10.87
CA GLU A 83 9.98 -0.40 11.38
C GLU A 83 8.92 -0.17 10.28
N ILE A 84 7.66 -0.43 10.61
CA ILE A 84 6.48 0.00 9.84
C ILE A 84 5.47 0.57 10.83
N ASN A 85 5.18 1.87 10.72
CA ASN A 85 4.26 2.55 11.63
C ASN A 85 2.86 2.68 11.06
N VAL A 86 2.74 2.75 9.73
CA VAL A 86 1.47 2.92 9.03
C VAL A 86 1.38 1.91 7.89
N ALA A 87 0.21 1.29 7.72
CA ALA A 87 -0.12 0.51 6.54
C ALA A 87 -1.36 1.09 5.87
N CYS A 88 -1.25 1.45 4.60
CA CYS A 88 -2.35 1.90 3.77
C CYS A 88 -2.69 0.82 2.75
N CYS A 89 -3.75 0.05 3.02
CA CYS A 89 -4.26 -1.01 2.16
C CYS A 89 -5.16 -0.38 1.08
N ASN A 90 -4.53 0.28 0.10
CA ASN A 90 -5.23 1.03 -0.94
C ASN A 90 -5.40 0.25 -2.25
N ALA A 91 -4.56 -0.74 -2.53
CA ALA A 91 -4.69 -1.53 -3.75
C ALA A 91 -6.10 -2.12 -3.89
N GLY A 92 -6.70 -1.90 -5.05
CA GLY A 92 -8.05 -2.37 -5.33
C GLY A 92 -8.35 -2.33 -6.81
N VAL A 93 -9.32 -3.14 -7.22
CA VAL A 93 -9.77 -3.25 -8.60
C VAL A 93 -11.29 -3.17 -8.68
N CYS A 94 -11.78 -2.64 -9.80
CA CYS A 94 -13.20 -2.63 -10.12
C CYS A 94 -13.37 -2.89 -11.61
N ARG A 95 -13.97 -4.03 -11.96
CA ARG A 95 -14.44 -4.35 -13.31
C ARG A 95 -15.96 -4.32 -13.30
N LEU A 96 -16.54 -3.44 -14.10
CA LEU A 96 -17.98 -3.28 -14.17
C LEU A 96 -18.55 -4.11 -15.31
N ALA A 97 -19.60 -4.85 -15.03
CA ALA A 97 -20.45 -5.55 -15.98
C ALA A 97 -21.88 -5.62 -15.42
N PRO A 98 -22.92 -5.76 -16.25
CA PRO A 98 -24.23 -6.20 -15.80
C PRO A 98 -24.10 -7.49 -14.99
N PHE A 99 -24.93 -7.68 -13.96
CA PHE A 99 -24.76 -8.82 -13.05
C PHE A 99 -24.84 -10.17 -13.79
N GLU A 100 -25.74 -10.29 -14.77
CA GLU A 100 -25.93 -11.49 -15.58
C GLU A 100 -24.75 -11.80 -16.52
N GLU A 101 -23.90 -10.81 -16.80
CA GLU A 101 -22.69 -10.96 -17.61
C GLU A 101 -21.43 -11.12 -16.77
N MET A 102 -21.53 -10.93 -15.44
CA MET A 102 -20.39 -11.05 -14.54
C MET A 102 -19.99 -12.52 -14.39
N THR A 103 -18.75 -12.85 -14.76
CA THR A 103 -18.23 -14.20 -14.65
C THR A 103 -17.68 -14.50 -13.27
N ASP A 104 -17.53 -15.79 -12.96
CA ASP A 104 -16.91 -16.25 -11.71
C ASP A 104 -15.46 -15.72 -11.59
N GLU A 105 -14.73 -15.68 -12.69
CA GLU A 105 -13.36 -15.15 -12.73
C GLU A 105 -13.32 -13.64 -12.39
N MET A 106 -14.30 -12.86 -12.84
CA MET A 106 -14.41 -11.45 -12.48
C MET A 106 -14.68 -11.29 -10.98
N ARG A 107 -15.61 -12.08 -10.44
CA ARG A 107 -15.89 -12.12 -9.00
C ARG A 107 -14.63 -12.48 -8.21
N ASP A 108 -13.97 -13.57 -8.56
CA ASP A 108 -12.79 -14.07 -7.87
C ASP A 108 -11.64 -13.06 -7.91
N PHE A 109 -11.44 -12.40 -9.05
CA PHE A 109 -10.47 -11.32 -9.16
C PHE A 109 -10.74 -10.17 -8.19
N HIS A 110 -12.01 -9.75 -8.02
CA HIS A 110 -12.35 -8.72 -7.03
C HIS A 110 -12.11 -9.19 -5.60
N ILE A 111 -12.49 -10.43 -5.28
CA ILE A 111 -12.27 -11.01 -3.94
C ILE A 111 -10.77 -11.12 -3.65
N ASP A 112 -9.99 -11.61 -4.60
CA ASP A 112 -8.56 -11.81 -4.42
C ASP A 112 -7.81 -10.49 -4.18
N VAL A 113 -8.13 -9.44 -4.92
CA VAL A 113 -7.46 -8.15 -4.74
C VAL A 113 -8.05 -7.37 -3.59
N ASN A 114 -9.38 -7.15 -3.56
CA ASN A 114 -10.00 -6.20 -2.63
C ASN A 114 -10.19 -6.78 -1.23
N ILE A 115 -10.26 -8.11 -1.06
CA ILE A 115 -10.45 -8.75 0.24
C ILE A 115 -9.18 -9.45 0.69
N LYS A 116 -8.71 -10.45 -0.07
CA LYS A 116 -7.48 -11.18 0.30
C LYS A 116 -6.25 -10.28 0.28
N GLY A 117 -6.18 -9.30 -0.64
CA GLY A 117 -5.09 -8.34 -0.70
C GLY A 117 -4.96 -7.50 0.56
N VAL A 118 -6.08 -7.03 1.11
CA VAL A 118 -6.11 -6.32 2.41
C VAL A 118 -5.68 -7.26 3.54
N TRP A 119 -6.23 -8.46 3.58
CA TRP A 119 -5.85 -9.48 4.57
C TRP A 119 -4.35 -9.78 4.52
N ASN A 120 -3.80 -10.05 3.34
CA ASN A 120 -2.39 -10.36 3.16
C ASN A 120 -1.49 -9.22 3.60
N THR A 121 -1.84 -7.97 3.24
CA THR A 121 -1.12 -6.78 3.66
C THR A 121 -1.11 -6.64 5.18
N CYS A 122 -2.27 -6.73 5.83
CA CYS A 122 -2.37 -6.67 7.28
C CYS A 122 -1.56 -7.79 7.96
N LYS A 123 -1.67 -9.03 7.48
CA LYS A 123 -0.94 -10.18 8.04
C LYS A 123 0.58 -10.03 7.88
N ALA A 124 1.05 -9.35 6.82
CA ALA A 124 2.46 -9.10 6.60
C ALA A 124 3.03 -8.03 7.55
N VAL A 125 2.26 -6.97 7.85
CA VAL A 125 2.76 -5.82 8.62
C VAL A 125 2.51 -5.91 10.13
N VAL A 126 1.37 -6.49 10.55
CA VAL A 126 0.96 -6.53 11.97
C VAL A 126 2.01 -7.14 12.89
N PRO A 127 2.72 -8.25 12.55
CA PRO A 127 3.76 -8.79 13.42
C PRO A 127 4.88 -7.79 13.75
N TYR A 128 5.25 -6.93 12.81
CA TYR A 128 6.23 -5.86 13.02
C TYR A 128 5.65 -4.74 13.87
N MET A 129 4.42 -4.33 13.56
CA MET A 129 3.72 -3.27 14.30
C MET A 129 3.53 -3.61 15.79
N LEU A 130 3.16 -4.84 16.12
CA LEU A 130 2.98 -5.30 17.50
C LEU A 130 4.29 -5.24 18.31
N LYS A 131 5.44 -5.51 17.69
CA LYS A 131 6.75 -5.41 18.34
C LYS A 131 7.13 -3.98 18.71
N GLN A 132 6.56 -3.01 18.03
CA GLN A 132 6.85 -1.57 18.21
C GLN A 132 5.90 -0.87 19.19
N GLY A 133 4.79 -1.50 19.56
CA GLY A 133 3.82 -0.98 20.54
C GLY A 133 2.86 0.09 20.03
N LEU A 134 3.04 0.65 18.82
CA LEU A 134 2.18 1.70 18.26
C LEU A 134 2.18 1.67 16.73
N SER A 135 0.98 1.54 16.13
CA SER A 135 0.82 1.54 14.69
C SER A 135 -0.61 1.89 14.25
N LEU A 136 -0.75 2.29 12.99
CA LEU A 136 -2.02 2.61 12.37
C LEU A 136 -2.17 1.79 11.08
N ILE A 137 -3.29 1.08 10.94
CA ILE A 137 -3.70 0.46 9.68
C ILE A 137 -4.87 1.26 9.12
N HIS A 138 -4.70 1.77 7.89
CA HIS A 138 -5.76 2.41 7.14
C HIS A 138 -6.19 1.50 5.99
N ILE A 139 -7.47 1.17 5.97
CA ILE A 139 -8.12 0.46 4.88
C ILE A 139 -8.95 1.51 4.15
N SER A 140 -8.60 1.79 2.90
CA SER A 140 -9.35 2.74 2.10
C SER A 140 -10.67 2.12 1.69
N GLU A 141 -11.70 2.41 2.45
CA GLU A 141 -13.07 2.13 2.05
C GLU A 141 -13.76 3.46 1.79
N PRO A 142 -14.41 3.65 0.62
CA PRO A 142 -15.21 4.83 0.41
C PRO A 142 -16.43 4.77 1.33
N THR A 143 -16.33 5.36 2.51
CA THR A 143 -17.51 5.70 3.29
C THR A 143 -18.29 6.74 2.51
N ARG A 144 -19.25 6.30 1.72
CA ARG A 144 -20.27 7.21 1.21
C ARG A 144 -21.17 7.55 2.38
N PRO A 145 -21.31 8.82 2.78
CA PRO A 145 -22.39 9.21 3.65
C PRO A 145 -23.70 8.93 2.90
N TYR A 146 -24.58 8.19 3.51
CA TYR A 146 -25.94 7.96 3.01
C TYR A 146 -26.72 9.27 3.02
#